data_afa9430be0413ba65874e2b262292d0e
#
_entry.id   afa9430be0413ba65874e2b262292d0e
#
_cell.length_a   1.000
_cell.length_b   1.000
_cell.length_c   1.000
_cell.angle_alpha   90.00
_cell.angle_beta   90.00
_cell.angle_gamma   90.00
#
_symmetry.space_group_name_H-M   'P 1'
#
loop_
_entity.id
_entity.type
_entity.pdbx_description
1 polymer ?
#
loop_
_entity_poly.entity_id
_entity_poly.type
_entity_poly.pdbx_seq_one_letter_code
_entity_poly.pdbx_strand_id
1 'polypeptide(L)'
;MKAVLFTVLLFATALFGEAAVAQPAPFNQDGVTMGHWHLISKDLEANKKLFLAMGGKLYMPGGQPLIQFPGLYINLSLGNEMGDGGTVGTVVNHVGFIVDNVQRRVAEWKAKGVPVLPGTNNRPDQAFVVTPDGVRIEILEDKNQTVPIRNEHIHFALPAADIPKAQAWYVKTFGGKAGMRNGAPVVDLPGVQLRFNKADTAQTPTRHHILDHIGFDVKDHEAFVRKITAEGVKLDELPRQVPNGSKITYITDPYGTRIEIIQRAPLGPAVQ
;
A
#
# COMPACT_ATOMS: atom_id res chain seq x y z
N MET A 1 -35.61 56.94 32.64
CA MET A 1 -34.43 56.34 31.96
C MET A 1 -34.57 54.84 32.05
N LYS A 2 -34.92 54.16 30.90
CA LYS A 2 -35.05 52.69 30.81
C LYS A 2 -33.78 52.14 30.14
N ALA A 3 -33.00 51.35 30.88
CA ALA A 3 -31.82 50.68 30.33
C ALA A 3 -32.25 49.43 29.54
N VAL A 4 -31.87 49.38 28.29
CA VAL A 4 -32.06 48.21 27.44
C VAL A 4 -30.79 47.37 27.50
N LEU A 5 -30.92 46.16 28.04
CA LEU A 5 -29.84 45.18 28.11
C LEU A 5 -29.79 44.41 26.76
N PHE A 6 -28.70 44.58 25.99
CA PHE A 6 -28.44 43.76 24.77
C PHE A 6 -27.69 42.50 25.17
N THR A 7 -28.35 41.35 25.07
CA THR A 7 -27.72 40.05 25.24
C THR A 7 -27.11 39.63 23.90
N VAL A 8 -25.79 39.63 23.80
CA VAL A 8 -25.06 39.10 22.63
C VAL A 8 -24.94 37.60 22.79
N LEU A 9 -25.68 36.85 21.97
CA LEU A 9 -25.50 35.40 21.84
C LEU A 9 -24.29 35.13 20.94
N LEU A 10 -23.18 34.67 21.53
CA LEU A 10 -22.04 34.09 20.76
C LEU A 10 -22.42 32.69 20.28
N PHE A 11 -22.68 32.57 18.99
CA PHE A 11 -22.70 31.24 18.32
C PHE A 11 -21.25 30.75 18.13
N ALA A 12 -20.84 29.82 18.96
CA ALA A 12 -19.61 29.05 18.71
C ALA A 12 -19.90 28.04 17.55
N THR A 13 -19.52 28.39 16.33
CA THR A 13 -19.46 27.44 15.24
C THR A 13 -18.32 26.46 15.53
N ALA A 14 -18.67 25.27 16.00
CA ALA A 14 -17.72 24.15 16.03
C ALA A 14 -17.36 23.80 14.57
N LEU A 15 -16.19 24.24 14.11
CA LEU A 15 -15.56 23.74 12.93
C LEU A 15 -15.20 22.26 13.20
N PHE A 16 -16.09 21.36 12.82
CA PHE A 16 -15.71 19.97 12.61
C PHE A 16 -14.71 19.96 11.47
N GLY A 17 -13.42 19.98 11.78
CA GLY A 17 -12.38 19.73 10.83
C GLY A 17 -12.64 18.37 10.22
N GLU A 18 -13.02 18.32 8.93
CA GLU A 18 -12.94 17.09 8.16
C GLU A 18 -11.53 16.55 8.38
N ALA A 19 -11.43 15.35 8.95
CA ALA A 19 -10.15 14.67 9.08
C ALA A 19 -9.54 14.62 7.69
N ALA A 20 -8.44 15.35 7.49
CA ALA A 20 -7.77 15.42 6.21
C ALA A 20 -7.56 14.00 5.72
N VAL A 21 -8.23 13.65 4.62
CA VAL A 21 -8.03 12.36 3.95
C VAL A 21 -6.55 12.34 3.61
N ALA A 22 -5.79 11.45 4.25
CA ALA A 22 -4.36 11.43 4.07
C ALA A 22 -4.05 11.13 2.60
N GLN A 23 -3.60 12.16 1.92
CA GLN A 23 -3.15 12.11 0.53
C GLN A 23 -2.03 11.07 0.37
N PRO A 24 -1.80 10.50 -0.83
CA PRO A 24 -0.56 9.82 -1.12
C PRO A 24 0.64 10.66 -0.67
N ALA A 25 1.73 10.02 -0.29
CA ALA A 25 2.95 10.76 0.06
C ALA A 25 3.39 11.62 -1.15
N PRO A 26 3.99 12.81 -0.92
CA PRO A 26 4.45 13.65 -2.03
C PRO A 26 5.50 12.91 -2.88
N PHE A 27 5.48 13.15 -4.18
CA PHE A 27 6.43 12.55 -5.12
C PHE A 27 7.89 12.89 -4.75
N ASN A 28 8.80 11.94 -4.97
CA ASN A 28 10.25 12.21 -4.90
C ASN A 28 10.72 13.03 -6.10
N GLN A 29 12.05 13.23 -6.21
CA GLN A 29 12.67 14.01 -7.30
C GLN A 29 12.43 13.36 -8.69
N ASP A 30 12.31 12.04 -8.74
CA ASP A 30 12.00 11.28 -9.96
C ASP A 30 10.50 11.26 -10.28
N GLY A 31 9.69 11.94 -9.49
CA GLY A 31 8.25 12.00 -9.67
C GLY A 31 7.53 10.71 -9.27
N VAL A 32 8.05 9.94 -8.32
CA VAL A 32 7.53 8.64 -7.89
C VAL A 32 7.05 8.68 -6.45
N THR A 33 5.95 7.98 -6.15
CA THR A 33 5.46 7.69 -4.79
C THR A 33 4.79 6.32 -4.76
N MET A 34 4.62 5.75 -3.56
CA MET A 34 3.80 4.55 -3.40
C MET A 34 2.39 4.80 -3.89
N GLY A 35 1.86 3.88 -4.68
CA GLY A 35 0.52 3.94 -5.24
C GLY A 35 -0.41 2.92 -4.59
N HIS A 36 -0.24 1.63 -4.91
CA HIS A 36 -1.22 0.63 -4.49
C HIS A 36 -0.65 -0.79 -4.35
N TRP A 37 -1.41 -1.63 -3.65
CA TRP A 37 -1.39 -3.07 -3.80
C TRP A 37 -2.57 -3.49 -4.65
N HIS A 38 -2.38 -4.43 -5.57
CA HIS A 38 -3.49 -5.01 -6.31
C HIS A 38 -3.70 -6.46 -5.89
N LEU A 39 -4.86 -6.73 -5.31
CA LEU A 39 -5.25 -8.05 -4.89
C LEU A 39 -6.29 -8.62 -5.87
N ILE A 40 -5.98 -9.77 -6.42
CA ILE A 40 -6.93 -10.54 -7.23
C ILE A 40 -7.58 -11.57 -6.30
N SER A 41 -8.80 -11.29 -5.92
CA SER A 41 -9.51 -11.98 -4.85
C SER A 41 -10.44 -13.06 -5.37
N LYS A 42 -10.55 -14.16 -4.64
CA LYS A 42 -11.59 -15.18 -4.82
C LYS A 42 -12.89 -14.78 -4.12
N ASP A 43 -12.80 -13.99 -3.04
CA ASP A 43 -13.94 -13.42 -2.31
C ASP A 43 -13.77 -11.91 -2.10
N LEU A 44 -14.22 -11.16 -3.10
CA LEU A 44 -14.11 -9.70 -3.15
C LEU A 44 -14.79 -9.03 -1.96
N GLU A 45 -15.97 -9.52 -1.56
CA GLU A 45 -16.75 -8.92 -0.48
C GLU A 45 -16.09 -9.15 0.88
N ALA A 46 -15.54 -10.34 1.13
CA ALA A 46 -14.82 -10.63 2.36
C ALA A 46 -13.56 -9.76 2.51
N ASN A 47 -12.77 -9.61 1.43
CA ASN A 47 -11.60 -8.73 1.45
C ASN A 47 -11.98 -7.25 1.63
N LYS A 48 -13.00 -6.77 0.92
CA LYS A 48 -13.53 -5.41 1.08
C LYS A 48 -13.96 -5.16 2.53
N LYS A 49 -14.76 -6.07 3.10
CA LYS A 49 -15.21 -5.97 4.49
C LYS A 49 -14.05 -5.92 5.48
N LEU A 50 -13.01 -6.74 5.28
CA LEU A 50 -11.82 -6.76 6.12
C LEU A 50 -11.12 -5.39 6.12
N PHE A 51 -10.80 -4.84 4.95
CA PHE A 51 -10.08 -3.57 4.86
C PHE A 51 -10.92 -2.38 5.38
N LEU A 52 -12.24 -2.39 5.18
CA LEU A 52 -13.14 -1.39 5.77
C LEU A 52 -13.17 -1.49 7.31
N ALA A 53 -13.18 -2.71 7.86
CA ALA A 53 -13.12 -2.94 9.30
C ALA A 53 -11.79 -2.44 9.90
N MET A 54 -10.69 -2.48 9.13
CA MET A 54 -9.39 -1.92 9.52
C MET A 54 -9.31 -0.40 9.43
N GLY A 55 -10.31 0.27 8.85
CA GLY A 55 -10.40 1.74 8.76
C GLY A 55 -10.13 2.32 7.38
N GLY A 56 -10.08 1.50 6.34
CA GLY A 56 -9.99 1.94 4.95
C GLY A 56 -11.26 2.66 4.48
N LYS A 57 -11.15 3.53 3.48
CA LYS A 57 -12.26 4.22 2.82
C LYS A 57 -12.50 3.64 1.43
N LEU A 58 -13.76 3.35 1.10
CA LEU A 58 -14.15 2.77 -0.19
C LEU A 58 -14.32 3.84 -1.25
N TYR A 59 -13.77 3.57 -2.42
CA TYR A 59 -14.01 4.26 -3.70
C TYR A 59 -14.37 3.23 -4.76
N MET A 60 -15.06 3.66 -5.82
CA MET A 60 -15.50 2.77 -6.91
C MET A 60 -15.16 3.35 -8.30
N PRO A 61 -13.87 3.67 -8.59
CA PRO A 61 -13.50 4.21 -9.89
C PRO A 61 -13.75 3.17 -10.99
N GLY A 62 -14.61 3.53 -11.96
CA GLY A 62 -14.97 2.59 -13.03
C GLY A 62 -15.69 1.32 -12.56
N GLY A 63 -16.32 1.35 -11.38
CA GLY A 63 -17.04 0.20 -10.80
C GLY A 63 -16.16 -0.82 -10.07
N GLN A 64 -14.85 -0.58 -9.96
CA GLN A 64 -13.93 -1.48 -9.24
C GLN A 64 -13.69 -0.99 -7.81
N PRO A 65 -13.74 -1.87 -6.79
CA PRO A 65 -13.43 -1.48 -5.42
C PRO A 65 -11.98 -1.05 -5.27
N LEU A 66 -11.80 0.13 -4.69
CA LEU A 66 -10.51 0.68 -4.32
C LEU A 66 -10.62 1.17 -2.89
N ILE A 67 -9.82 0.59 -2.01
CA ILE A 67 -9.81 0.94 -0.59
C ILE A 67 -8.61 1.87 -0.33
N GLN A 68 -8.89 3.06 0.18
CA GLN A 68 -7.84 4.02 0.53
C GLN A 68 -7.45 3.93 2.00
N PHE A 69 -6.15 3.86 2.23
CA PHE A 69 -5.47 4.14 3.50
C PHE A 69 -4.51 5.32 3.34
N PRO A 70 -4.08 5.99 4.42
CA PRO A 70 -2.99 6.94 4.36
C PRO A 70 -1.75 6.35 3.68
N GLY A 71 -1.33 6.97 2.56
CA GLY A 71 -0.18 6.56 1.76
C GLY A 71 -0.37 5.34 0.87
N LEU A 72 -1.61 4.82 0.71
CA LEU A 72 -1.83 3.59 -0.05
C LEU A 72 -3.25 3.48 -0.60
N TYR A 73 -3.37 2.92 -1.79
CA TYR A 73 -4.60 2.33 -2.31
C TYR A 73 -4.50 0.80 -2.33
N ILE A 74 -5.61 0.10 -2.09
CA ILE A 74 -5.73 -1.34 -2.29
C ILE A 74 -6.78 -1.55 -3.36
N ASN A 75 -6.33 -1.96 -4.55
CA ASN A 75 -7.20 -2.34 -5.65
C ASN A 75 -7.67 -3.77 -5.43
N LEU A 76 -8.96 -4.02 -5.56
CA LEU A 76 -9.54 -5.34 -5.44
C LEU A 76 -10.20 -5.73 -6.78
N SER A 77 -9.79 -6.86 -7.34
CA SER A 77 -10.40 -7.44 -8.54
C SER A 77 -10.82 -8.89 -8.26
N LEU A 78 -11.88 -9.33 -8.89
CA LEU A 78 -12.28 -10.74 -8.84
C LEU A 78 -11.44 -11.55 -9.83
N GLY A 79 -10.94 -12.71 -9.42
CA GLY A 79 -10.22 -13.64 -10.28
C GLY A 79 -10.35 -15.08 -9.77
N ASN A 80 -10.63 -16.00 -10.70
CA ASN A 80 -10.86 -17.42 -10.39
C ASN A 80 -9.63 -18.31 -10.67
N GLU A 81 -8.63 -17.80 -11.41
CA GLU A 81 -7.47 -18.57 -11.88
C GLU A 81 -6.19 -18.25 -11.11
N MET A 82 -6.33 -17.86 -9.85
CA MET A 82 -5.18 -17.56 -9.01
C MET A 82 -4.63 -18.84 -8.39
N GLY A 83 -3.30 -18.95 -8.36
CA GLY A 83 -2.61 -20.05 -7.66
C GLY A 83 -3.04 -20.16 -6.20
N ASP A 84 -3.00 -21.37 -5.67
CA ASP A 84 -3.26 -21.60 -4.26
C ASP A 84 -2.13 -21.02 -3.40
N GLY A 85 -2.53 -20.39 -2.29
CA GLY A 85 -1.62 -19.77 -1.33
C GLY A 85 -1.61 -18.25 -1.39
N GLY A 86 -1.32 -17.66 -0.24
CA GLY A 86 -1.23 -16.21 -0.07
C GLY A 86 0.11 -15.64 -0.56
N THR A 87 0.58 -14.59 0.10
CA THR A 87 1.87 -13.95 -0.25
C THR A 87 3.10 -14.74 0.22
N VAL A 88 2.97 -15.63 1.20
CA VAL A 88 4.09 -16.45 1.69
C VAL A 88 4.52 -17.44 0.60
N GLY A 89 5.81 -17.42 0.24
CA GLY A 89 6.37 -18.22 -0.86
C GLY A 89 6.50 -17.46 -2.18
N THR A 90 5.99 -16.22 -2.25
CA THR A 90 6.24 -15.32 -3.38
C THR A 90 7.36 -14.33 -3.07
N VAL A 91 7.90 -13.68 -4.11
CA VAL A 91 8.96 -12.67 -3.96
C VAL A 91 8.52 -11.48 -3.10
N VAL A 92 7.23 -11.17 -3.02
CA VAL A 92 6.64 -10.25 -2.03
C VAL A 92 6.01 -11.08 -0.92
N ASN A 93 6.80 -11.41 0.10
CA ASN A 93 6.39 -12.29 1.20
C ASN A 93 5.23 -11.74 2.02
N HIS A 94 5.25 -10.45 2.30
CA HIS A 94 4.17 -9.74 2.98
C HIS A 94 4.27 -8.22 2.77
N VAL A 95 3.21 -7.55 3.12
CA VAL A 95 3.09 -6.09 3.13
C VAL A 95 2.82 -5.63 4.55
N GLY A 96 2.92 -4.33 4.84
CA GLY A 96 2.76 -3.89 6.21
C GLY A 96 2.17 -2.51 6.38
N PHE A 97 1.42 -2.40 7.48
CA PHE A 97 0.96 -1.14 8.04
C PHE A 97 1.69 -0.82 9.34
N ILE A 98 1.76 0.47 9.64
CA ILE A 98 2.13 0.94 10.95
C ILE A 98 0.93 1.63 11.60
N VAL A 99 0.72 1.38 12.89
CA VAL A 99 -0.38 1.90 13.68
C VAL A 99 0.12 2.66 14.90
N ASP A 100 -0.70 3.52 15.43
CA ASP A 100 -0.38 4.30 16.64
C ASP A 100 -0.29 3.44 17.90
N ASN A 101 -1.07 2.34 17.97
CA ASN A 101 -1.03 1.40 19.10
C ASN A 101 -1.56 0.01 18.64
N VAL A 102 -0.68 -0.98 18.59
CA VAL A 102 -1.01 -2.32 18.11
C VAL A 102 -2.09 -2.98 18.98
N GLN A 103 -1.95 -2.96 20.31
CA GLN A 103 -2.87 -3.65 21.21
C GLN A 103 -4.30 -3.12 21.07
N ARG A 104 -4.45 -1.80 21.02
CA ARG A 104 -5.75 -1.14 20.84
C ARG A 104 -6.35 -1.49 19.47
N ARG A 105 -5.58 -1.36 18.37
CA ARG A 105 -6.06 -1.64 17.02
C ARG A 105 -6.45 -3.10 16.84
N VAL A 106 -5.65 -4.02 17.38
CA VAL A 106 -5.96 -5.45 17.37
C VAL A 106 -7.26 -5.75 18.11
N ALA A 107 -7.49 -5.14 19.28
CA ALA A 107 -8.75 -5.31 20.02
C ALA A 107 -9.95 -4.80 19.20
N GLU A 108 -9.85 -3.59 18.63
CA GLU A 108 -10.88 -2.99 17.78
C GLU A 108 -11.19 -3.86 16.54
N TRP A 109 -10.17 -4.39 15.88
CA TRP A 109 -10.31 -5.21 14.68
C TRP A 109 -10.90 -6.59 14.99
N LYS A 110 -10.44 -7.24 16.06
CA LYS A 110 -11.03 -8.53 16.52
C LYS A 110 -12.50 -8.39 16.84
N ALA A 111 -12.92 -7.29 17.48
CA ALA A 111 -14.32 -7.01 17.74
C ALA A 111 -15.18 -6.84 16.46
N LYS A 112 -14.53 -6.49 15.34
CA LYS A 112 -15.16 -6.39 14.01
C LYS A 112 -14.98 -7.65 13.16
N GLY A 113 -14.42 -8.73 13.72
CA GLY A 113 -14.22 -10.01 13.03
C GLY A 113 -12.99 -10.08 12.12
N VAL A 114 -12.04 -9.14 12.22
CA VAL A 114 -10.78 -9.23 11.48
C VAL A 114 -9.90 -10.35 12.07
N PRO A 115 -9.41 -11.30 11.26
CA PRO A 115 -8.52 -12.36 11.74
C PRO A 115 -7.13 -11.79 12.03
N VAL A 116 -6.75 -11.78 13.31
CA VAL A 116 -5.48 -11.24 13.77
C VAL A 116 -4.67 -12.35 14.46
N LEU A 117 -3.44 -12.52 14.01
CA LEU A 117 -2.43 -13.42 14.60
C LEU A 117 -1.46 -12.62 15.49
N PRO A 118 -0.87 -13.24 16.50
CA PRO A 118 0.13 -12.60 17.34
C PRO A 118 1.39 -12.23 16.54
N GLY A 119 2.13 -11.25 17.04
CA GLY A 119 3.45 -10.90 16.53
C GLY A 119 4.46 -12.03 16.72
N THR A 120 5.57 -11.96 15.99
CA THR A 120 6.69 -12.90 16.12
C THR A 120 7.17 -12.93 17.58
N ASN A 121 7.32 -14.12 18.14
CA ASN A 121 7.66 -14.33 19.55
C ASN A 121 6.73 -13.60 20.53
N ASN A 122 5.44 -13.43 20.15
CA ASN A 122 4.42 -12.72 20.92
C ASN A 122 4.79 -11.26 21.27
N ARG A 123 5.54 -10.60 20.42
CA ARG A 123 5.86 -9.16 20.60
C ARG A 123 4.57 -8.33 20.71
N PRO A 124 4.44 -7.47 21.73
CA PRO A 124 3.23 -6.68 21.95
C PRO A 124 3.08 -5.50 20.95
N ASP A 125 4.17 -5.08 20.30
CA ASP A 125 4.25 -3.99 19.32
C ASP A 125 4.15 -4.47 17.87
N GLN A 126 3.76 -5.75 17.67
CA GLN A 126 3.60 -6.38 16.36
C GLN A 126 2.38 -7.30 16.35
N ALA A 127 1.70 -7.38 15.22
CA ALA A 127 0.67 -8.37 14.93
C ALA A 127 0.67 -8.70 13.43
N PHE A 128 -0.09 -9.71 13.04
CA PHE A 128 -0.34 -10.02 11.63
C PHE A 128 -1.84 -10.09 11.38
N VAL A 129 -2.28 -9.56 10.24
CA VAL A 129 -3.59 -9.82 9.66
C VAL A 129 -3.39 -10.70 8.44
N VAL A 130 -4.23 -11.70 8.28
CA VAL A 130 -4.23 -12.54 7.07
C VAL A 130 -5.59 -12.35 6.40
N THR A 131 -5.56 -11.92 5.13
CA THR A 131 -6.81 -11.75 4.38
C THR A 131 -7.47 -13.09 4.08
N PRO A 132 -8.76 -13.14 3.72
CA PRO A 132 -9.44 -14.39 3.33
C PRO A 132 -8.69 -15.19 2.27
N ASP A 133 -7.98 -14.51 1.36
CA ASP A 133 -7.20 -15.13 0.29
C ASP A 133 -5.72 -15.35 0.66
N GLY A 134 -5.33 -15.12 1.91
CA GLY A 134 -3.99 -15.44 2.42
C GLY A 134 -2.92 -14.35 2.23
N VAL A 135 -3.29 -13.11 1.88
CA VAL A 135 -2.31 -12.00 1.92
C VAL A 135 -1.93 -11.75 3.37
N ARG A 136 -0.64 -11.87 3.66
CA ARG A 136 -0.08 -11.59 4.98
C ARG A 136 0.23 -10.11 5.11
N ILE A 137 -0.30 -9.50 6.16
CA ILE A 137 -0.13 -8.07 6.46
C ILE A 137 0.49 -7.95 7.83
N GLU A 138 1.71 -7.43 7.91
CA GLU A 138 2.37 -7.11 9.17
C GLU A 138 1.86 -5.78 9.72
N ILE A 139 1.57 -5.74 11.02
CA ILE A 139 1.14 -4.54 11.74
C ILE A 139 2.22 -4.20 12.76
N LEU A 140 2.81 -3.04 12.62
CA LEU A 140 3.85 -2.51 13.52
C LEU A 140 3.36 -1.29 14.29
N GLU A 141 3.98 -0.99 15.43
CA GLU A 141 3.66 0.17 16.25
C GLU A 141 4.64 1.33 16.02
N ASP A 142 4.09 2.54 15.88
CA ASP A 142 4.81 3.80 16.05
C ASP A 142 3.94 4.73 16.90
N LYS A 143 4.30 4.88 18.17
CA LYS A 143 3.56 5.70 19.14
C LYS A 143 3.57 7.20 18.82
N ASN A 144 4.44 7.63 17.91
CA ASN A 144 4.60 9.03 17.55
C ASN A 144 3.77 9.43 16.32
N GLN A 145 3.13 8.46 15.63
CA GLN A 145 2.37 8.82 14.45
C GLN A 145 1.04 9.51 14.82
N THR A 146 0.62 10.40 13.92
CA THR A 146 -0.58 11.24 14.12
C THR A 146 -1.85 10.66 13.49
N VAL A 147 -1.72 9.59 12.71
CA VAL A 147 -2.85 8.91 12.06
C VAL A 147 -3.02 7.51 12.63
N PRO A 148 -4.26 6.99 12.69
CA PRO A 148 -4.53 5.67 13.28
C PRO A 148 -3.77 4.52 12.64
N ILE A 149 -3.60 4.57 11.32
CA ILE A 149 -2.97 3.55 10.48
C ILE A 149 -2.45 4.20 9.21
N ARG A 150 -1.30 3.77 8.71
CA ARG A 150 -0.78 4.12 7.39
C ARG A 150 0.03 3.00 6.80
N ASN A 151 0.21 3.03 5.47
CA ASN A 151 1.16 2.14 4.79
C ASN A 151 2.57 2.29 5.35
N GLU A 152 3.32 1.20 5.40
CA GLU A 152 4.66 1.24 5.97
C GLU A 152 5.68 0.53 5.08
N HIS A 153 5.47 -0.78 4.73
CA HIS A 153 6.48 -1.50 3.98
C HIS A 153 5.94 -2.56 3.02
N ILE A 154 6.81 -2.94 2.11
CA ILE A 154 6.72 -4.15 1.29
C ILE A 154 7.95 -4.99 1.60
N HIS A 155 7.76 -6.26 1.96
CA HIS A 155 8.81 -7.16 2.39
C HIS A 155 9.12 -8.20 1.31
N PHE A 156 10.28 -8.05 0.69
CA PHE A 156 10.79 -8.97 -0.32
C PHE A 156 11.57 -10.12 0.32
N ALA A 157 11.36 -11.32 -0.21
CA ALA A 157 12.11 -12.52 0.15
C ALA A 157 12.95 -12.95 -1.07
N LEU A 158 14.28 -12.78 -0.98
CA LEU A 158 15.19 -12.99 -2.09
C LEU A 158 16.41 -13.84 -1.69
N PRO A 159 17.06 -14.55 -2.63
CA PRO A 159 18.36 -15.14 -2.37
C PRO A 159 19.35 -14.07 -1.87
N ALA A 160 20.18 -14.41 -0.88
CA ALA A 160 21.08 -13.43 -0.26
C ALA A 160 21.99 -12.69 -1.26
N ALA A 161 22.46 -13.39 -2.32
CA ALA A 161 23.32 -12.82 -3.36
C ALA A 161 22.62 -11.77 -4.24
N ASP A 162 21.29 -11.76 -4.24
CA ASP A 162 20.48 -10.87 -5.08
C ASP A 162 20.01 -9.62 -4.34
N ILE A 163 20.02 -9.63 -3.01
CA ILE A 163 19.55 -8.50 -2.19
C ILE A 163 20.27 -7.17 -2.53
N PRO A 164 21.61 -7.09 -2.63
CA PRO A 164 22.29 -5.85 -2.98
C PRO A 164 21.92 -5.35 -4.39
N LYS A 165 21.73 -6.29 -5.33
CA LYS A 165 21.34 -5.96 -6.72
C LYS A 165 19.90 -5.44 -6.76
N ALA A 166 18.99 -6.07 -6.00
CA ALA A 166 17.61 -5.60 -5.86
C ALA A 166 17.54 -4.19 -5.29
N GLN A 167 18.25 -3.94 -4.18
CA GLN A 167 18.34 -2.61 -3.61
C GLN A 167 18.81 -1.58 -4.64
N ALA A 168 19.90 -1.86 -5.34
CA ALA A 168 20.45 -0.97 -6.38
C ALA A 168 19.47 -0.74 -7.53
N TRP A 169 18.74 -1.78 -7.96
CA TRP A 169 17.74 -1.68 -9.03
C TRP A 169 16.58 -0.77 -8.65
N TYR A 170 16.00 -0.93 -7.45
CA TYR A 170 14.91 -0.06 -6.98
C TYR A 170 15.36 1.38 -6.77
N VAL A 171 16.58 1.60 -6.27
CA VAL A 171 17.17 2.95 -6.16
C VAL A 171 17.30 3.61 -7.54
N LYS A 172 17.89 2.90 -8.51
CA LYS A 172 18.09 3.41 -9.87
C LYS A 172 16.77 3.68 -10.58
N THR A 173 15.83 2.72 -10.54
CA THR A 173 14.59 2.76 -11.33
C THR A 173 13.61 3.78 -10.77
N PHE A 174 13.43 3.83 -9.46
CA PHE A 174 12.38 4.63 -8.79
C PHE A 174 12.90 5.82 -8.00
N GLY A 175 14.22 6.07 -7.96
CA GLY A 175 14.80 7.20 -7.23
C GLY A 175 14.67 7.07 -5.71
N GLY A 176 14.64 5.84 -5.19
CA GLY A 176 14.60 5.57 -3.76
C GLY A 176 15.94 5.82 -3.08
N LYS A 177 15.95 5.91 -1.76
CA LYS A 177 17.15 6.06 -0.94
C LYS A 177 17.54 4.72 -0.33
N ALA A 178 18.75 4.23 -0.64
CA ALA A 178 19.29 3.03 -0.01
C ALA A 178 19.53 3.28 1.48
N GLY A 179 19.22 2.28 2.30
CA GLY A 179 19.43 2.31 3.73
C GLY A 179 19.61 0.91 4.31
N MET A 180 19.68 0.84 5.64
CA MET A 180 19.71 -0.40 6.41
C MET A 180 18.71 -0.28 7.55
N ARG A 181 17.97 -1.37 7.82
CA ARG A 181 17.06 -1.48 8.97
C ARG A 181 17.27 -2.83 9.65
N ASN A 182 17.62 -2.81 10.94
CA ASN A 182 17.88 -4.03 11.72
C ASN A 182 18.86 -5.01 11.02
N GLY A 183 19.89 -4.47 10.38
CA GLY A 183 20.90 -5.26 9.67
C GLY A 183 20.49 -5.74 8.26
N ALA A 184 19.27 -5.46 7.81
CA ALA A 184 18.80 -5.80 6.46
C ALA A 184 18.79 -4.56 5.53
N PRO A 185 19.16 -4.70 4.25
CA PRO A 185 19.03 -3.64 3.26
C PRO A 185 17.59 -3.20 3.05
N VAL A 186 17.39 -1.89 2.88
CA VAL A 186 16.09 -1.28 2.59
C VAL A 186 16.23 -0.20 1.51
N VAL A 187 15.10 0.13 0.87
CA VAL A 187 14.98 1.32 0.02
C VAL A 187 13.81 2.14 0.53
N ASP A 188 14.06 3.39 0.89
CA ASP A 188 13.02 4.33 1.26
C ASP A 188 12.48 5.04 0.03
N LEU A 189 11.18 4.93 -0.20
CA LEU A 189 10.41 5.66 -1.18
C LEU A 189 9.29 6.44 -0.47
N PRO A 190 8.81 7.54 -1.03
CA PRO A 190 7.66 8.22 -0.45
C PRO A 190 6.48 7.26 -0.25
N GLY A 191 5.98 7.17 0.98
CA GLY A 191 4.85 6.33 1.34
C GLY A 191 5.15 4.84 1.58
N VAL A 192 6.38 4.37 1.37
CA VAL A 192 6.73 2.96 1.59
C VAL A 192 8.22 2.75 1.84
N GLN A 193 8.57 1.77 2.68
CA GLN A 193 9.91 1.21 2.77
C GLN A 193 9.93 -0.17 2.12
N LEU A 194 10.78 -0.38 1.14
CA LEU A 194 11.04 -1.69 0.55
C LEU A 194 12.10 -2.39 1.40
N ARG A 195 11.78 -3.57 1.94
CA ARG A 195 12.66 -4.35 2.82
C ARG A 195 13.05 -5.64 2.14
N PHE A 196 14.34 -5.97 2.15
CA PHE A 196 14.88 -7.14 1.48
C PHE A 196 15.45 -8.12 2.50
N ASN A 197 14.80 -9.27 2.64
CA ASN A 197 15.24 -10.33 3.53
C ASN A 197 15.67 -11.57 2.75
N LYS A 198 16.61 -12.29 3.34
CA LYS A 198 17.08 -13.56 2.80
C LYS A 198 15.94 -14.58 2.78
N ALA A 199 15.78 -15.25 1.64
CA ALA A 199 15.06 -16.50 1.49
C ALA A 199 16.05 -17.64 1.22
N ASP A 200 15.80 -18.81 1.80
CA ASP A 200 16.67 -19.97 1.61
C ASP A 200 16.39 -20.71 0.28
N THR A 201 15.23 -20.45 -0.32
CA THR A 201 14.80 -21.02 -1.60
C THR A 201 14.35 -19.91 -2.55
N ALA A 202 14.38 -20.18 -3.85
CA ALA A 202 13.78 -19.31 -4.85
C ALA A 202 12.28 -19.14 -4.57
N GLN A 203 11.81 -17.89 -4.70
CA GLN A 203 10.40 -17.54 -4.48
C GLN A 203 9.69 -17.45 -5.83
N THR A 204 8.37 -17.65 -5.83
CA THR A 204 7.57 -17.51 -7.05
C THR A 204 7.33 -16.04 -7.38
N PRO A 205 7.24 -15.67 -8.69
CA PRO A 205 6.82 -14.33 -9.09
C PRO A 205 5.45 -13.95 -8.53
N THR A 206 5.16 -12.64 -8.41
CA THR A 206 3.87 -12.19 -7.88
C THR A 206 2.72 -12.35 -8.88
N ARG A 207 3.00 -12.30 -10.18
CA ARG A 207 1.99 -12.43 -11.22
C ARG A 207 1.22 -13.75 -11.08
N HIS A 208 -0.10 -13.70 -11.18
CA HIS A 208 -1.02 -14.82 -10.95
C HIS A 208 -1.08 -15.34 -9.51
N HIS A 209 -0.63 -14.57 -8.54
CA HIS A 209 -0.90 -14.77 -7.12
C HIS A 209 -1.90 -13.74 -6.59
N ILE A 210 -2.39 -13.94 -5.37
CA ILE A 210 -3.40 -13.04 -4.77
C ILE A 210 -2.92 -11.60 -4.73
N LEU A 211 -1.69 -11.33 -4.28
CA LEU A 211 -1.03 -10.05 -4.48
C LEU A 211 -0.34 -10.11 -5.85
N ASP A 212 -1.10 -9.76 -6.90
CA ASP A 212 -0.62 -9.88 -8.29
C ASP A 212 0.48 -8.88 -8.59
N HIS A 213 0.33 -7.65 -8.14
CA HIS A 213 1.33 -6.61 -8.32
C HIS A 213 1.27 -5.52 -7.25
N ILE A 214 2.37 -4.79 -7.16
CA ILE A 214 2.45 -3.51 -6.47
C ILE A 214 2.43 -2.39 -7.52
N GLY A 215 1.96 -1.21 -7.15
CA GLY A 215 1.93 -0.07 -8.06
C GLY A 215 2.63 1.14 -7.50
N PHE A 216 3.37 1.85 -8.36
CA PHE A 216 3.91 3.17 -8.06
C PHE A 216 3.18 4.23 -8.85
N ASP A 217 2.67 5.25 -8.16
CA ASP A 217 2.11 6.42 -8.80
C ASP A 217 3.25 7.30 -9.32
N VAL A 218 3.13 7.77 -10.55
CA VAL A 218 4.10 8.66 -11.18
C VAL A 218 3.45 9.98 -11.59
N LYS A 219 4.21 11.08 -11.45
CA LYS A 219 3.73 12.42 -11.79
C LYS A 219 3.49 12.61 -13.29
N ASP A 220 4.37 12.02 -14.12
CA ASP A 220 4.30 12.04 -15.59
C ASP A 220 4.65 10.65 -16.11
N HIS A 221 3.62 9.91 -16.53
CA HIS A 221 3.74 8.54 -16.99
C HIS A 221 4.65 8.41 -18.21
N GLU A 222 4.49 9.30 -19.20
CA GLU A 222 5.24 9.22 -20.45
C GLU A 222 6.72 9.53 -20.23
N ALA A 223 7.04 10.55 -19.43
CA ALA A 223 8.41 10.88 -19.08
C ALA A 223 9.07 9.74 -18.28
N PHE A 224 8.35 9.16 -17.31
CA PHE A 224 8.87 8.08 -16.51
C PHE A 224 9.11 6.81 -17.35
N VAL A 225 8.18 6.44 -18.22
CA VAL A 225 8.35 5.29 -19.14
C VAL A 225 9.55 5.49 -20.05
N ARG A 226 9.72 6.70 -20.65
CA ARG A 226 10.92 7.00 -21.45
C ARG A 226 12.21 6.85 -20.65
N LYS A 227 12.23 7.32 -19.40
CA LYS A 227 13.41 7.17 -18.49
C LYS A 227 13.77 5.70 -18.31
N ILE A 228 12.83 4.89 -17.82
CA ILE A 228 13.13 3.50 -17.47
C ILE A 228 13.47 2.64 -18.69
N THR A 229 12.85 2.88 -19.85
CA THR A 229 13.18 2.17 -21.09
C THR A 229 14.56 2.54 -21.62
N ALA A 230 14.96 3.82 -21.51
CA ALA A 230 16.34 4.24 -21.83
C ALA A 230 17.38 3.61 -20.90
N GLU A 231 17.01 3.24 -19.68
CA GLU A 231 17.83 2.52 -18.70
C GLU A 231 17.85 1.00 -18.91
N GLY A 232 17.12 0.50 -19.91
CA GLY A 232 17.06 -0.92 -20.30
C GLY A 232 15.96 -1.72 -19.59
N VAL A 233 15.05 -1.09 -18.85
CA VAL A 233 13.88 -1.78 -18.28
C VAL A 233 12.92 -2.15 -19.40
N LYS A 234 12.52 -3.41 -19.48
CA LYS A 234 11.54 -3.92 -20.45
C LYS A 234 10.13 -3.70 -19.93
N LEU A 235 9.25 -3.28 -20.83
CA LEU A 235 7.82 -3.19 -20.55
C LEU A 235 7.18 -4.56 -20.80
N ASP A 236 6.34 -5.02 -19.87
CA ASP A 236 5.51 -6.23 -20.05
C ASP A 236 4.28 -5.91 -20.90
N GLU A 237 3.77 -4.69 -20.76
CA GLU A 237 2.62 -4.18 -21.51
C GLU A 237 2.91 -2.76 -22.00
N LEU A 238 2.46 -2.42 -23.21
CA LEU A 238 2.59 -1.06 -23.73
C LEU A 238 1.77 -0.06 -22.91
N PRO A 239 2.24 1.20 -22.80
CA PRO A 239 1.49 2.27 -22.18
C PRO A 239 0.08 2.40 -22.74
N ARG A 240 -0.92 2.50 -21.88
CA ARG A 240 -2.33 2.69 -22.28
C ARG A 240 -3.09 3.54 -21.28
N GLN A 241 -4.15 4.15 -21.73
CA GLN A 241 -5.13 4.80 -20.85
C GLN A 241 -6.26 3.81 -20.54
N VAL A 242 -6.66 3.75 -19.28
CA VAL A 242 -7.79 2.93 -18.83
C VAL A 242 -9.07 3.75 -18.70
N PRO A 243 -10.27 3.13 -18.63
CA PRO A 243 -11.55 3.84 -18.68
C PRO A 243 -11.74 4.94 -17.63
N ASN A 244 -11.12 4.80 -16.45
CA ASN A 244 -11.17 5.83 -15.41
C ASN A 244 -10.24 7.03 -15.68
N GLY A 245 -9.54 7.06 -16.82
CA GLY A 245 -8.65 8.14 -17.23
C GLY A 245 -7.20 8.01 -16.79
N SER A 246 -6.86 7.03 -15.95
CA SER A 246 -5.47 6.78 -15.54
C SER A 246 -4.65 6.25 -16.71
N LYS A 247 -3.35 6.61 -16.77
CA LYS A 247 -2.36 6.04 -17.71
C LYS A 247 -1.56 4.98 -16.98
N ILE A 248 -1.45 3.79 -17.57
CA ILE A 248 -0.77 2.65 -16.94
C ILE A 248 0.19 1.93 -17.90
N THR A 249 1.19 1.28 -17.33
CA THR A 249 2.01 0.25 -17.97
C THR A 249 2.52 -0.71 -16.89
N TYR A 250 2.99 -1.89 -17.32
CA TYR A 250 3.53 -2.90 -16.42
C TYR A 250 4.98 -3.22 -16.76
N ILE A 251 5.75 -3.48 -15.71
CA ILE A 251 7.09 -4.04 -15.78
C ILE A 251 7.19 -5.18 -14.77
N THR A 252 8.16 -6.05 -14.95
CA THR A 252 8.56 -7.04 -13.95
C THR A 252 10.00 -6.75 -13.52
N ASP A 253 10.24 -6.70 -12.20
CA ASP A 253 11.60 -6.56 -11.69
C ASP A 253 12.43 -7.83 -11.99
N PRO A 254 13.77 -7.79 -11.85
CA PRO A 254 14.62 -8.96 -12.15
C PRO A 254 14.34 -10.21 -11.31
N TYR A 255 13.48 -10.10 -10.28
CA TYR A 255 13.21 -11.16 -9.30
C TYR A 255 11.80 -11.71 -9.40
N GLY A 256 10.96 -11.15 -10.26
CA GLY A 256 9.59 -11.62 -10.52
C GLY A 256 8.49 -10.82 -9.84
N THR A 257 8.80 -9.64 -9.31
CA THR A 257 7.76 -8.73 -8.82
C THR A 257 7.13 -7.99 -10.00
N ARG A 258 5.84 -8.21 -10.24
CA ARG A 258 5.08 -7.40 -11.21
C ARG A 258 4.79 -6.04 -10.61
N ILE A 259 5.04 -4.98 -11.39
CA ILE A 259 4.92 -3.59 -10.95
C ILE A 259 4.09 -2.81 -11.96
N GLU A 260 3.04 -2.16 -11.48
CA GLU A 260 2.28 -1.19 -12.27
C GLU A 260 2.86 0.22 -12.10
N ILE A 261 3.13 0.87 -13.20
CA ILE A 261 3.45 2.30 -13.26
C ILE A 261 2.18 3.02 -13.64
N ILE A 262 1.71 3.91 -12.78
CA ILE A 262 0.41 4.56 -12.96
C ILE A 262 0.50 6.08 -12.76
N GLN A 263 0.01 6.84 -13.74
CA GLN A 263 -0.41 8.22 -13.54
C GLN A 263 -1.90 8.21 -13.25
N ARG A 264 -2.26 8.32 -11.98
CA ARG A 264 -3.63 8.16 -11.52
C ARG A 264 -4.48 9.37 -11.89
N ALA A 265 -5.65 9.09 -12.45
CA ALA A 265 -6.70 10.10 -12.60
C ALA A 265 -7.29 10.46 -11.22
N PRO A 266 -7.86 11.68 -11.06
CA PRO A 266 -8.54 12.05 -9.83
C PRO A 266 -9.62 11.03 -9.47
N LEU A 267 -9.68 10.64 -8.19
CA LEU A 267 -10.76 9.82 -7.66
C LEU A 267 -12.01 10.68 -7.50
N GLY A 268 -13.16 10.11 -7.80
CA GLY A 268 -14.44 10.69 -7.42
C GLY A 268 -14.63 10.69 -5.88
N PRO A 269 -15.83 11.02 -5.39
CA PRO A 269 -16.13 10.96 -3.97
C PRO A 269 -16.02 9.53 -3.43
N ALA A 270 -15.69 9.41 -2.14
CA ALA A 270 -15.77 8.14 -1.44
C ALA A 270 -17.21 7.61 -1.41
N VAL A 271 -17.38 6.30 -1.44
CA VAL A 271 -18.67 5.65 -1.23
C VAL A 271 -18.96 5.66 0.28
N GLN A 272 -20.15 6.17 0.65
CA GLN A 272 -20.60 6.21 2.05
C GLN A 272 -21.05 4.84 2.53
#